data_4e4c76c0e7f1ec3af73aeee04b347d23
#
_entry.id   4e4c76c0e7f1ec3af73aeee04b347d23
#
_cell.length_a   1.000
_cell.length_b   1.000
_cell.length_c   1.000
_cell.angle_alpha   90.00
_cell.angle_beta   90.00
_cell.angle_gamma   90.00
#
_symmetry.space_group_name_H-M   'P 1'
#
loop_
_entity.id
_entity.type
_entity.pdbx_description
1 polymer ?
#
loop_
_entity_poly.entity_id
_entity_poly.type
_entity_poly.pdbx_seq_one_letter_code
_entity_poly.pdbx_strand_id
1 'polypeptide(L)'
;MLMIEDAGYHLLIKAKVNGKAVTLLIDTGASKTVFDKGRILRFAEEKNFLRLEKLSTGLGTTVMETQSTVLKKFQVGKLMIPDFEVIVIDLSHVNLTYAKLDLPAIDGVLGSDLMVKHNAIIDYKKKEMKLSWKK
;
A
#
# COMPACT_ATOMS: atom_id res chain seq x y z
N MET A 1 9.19 -15.15 1.44
CA MET A 1 9.55 -14.75 0.06
C MET A 1 8.30 -14.49 -0.76
N LEU A 2 8.27 -13.38 -1.48
CA LEU A 2 7.12 -12.98 -2.28
C LEU A 2 7.51 -12.83 -3.72
N MET A 3 6.61 -13.27 -4.61
CA MET A 3 6.80 -13.06 -6.04
C MET A 3 6.35 -11.65 -6.40
N ILE A 4 7.14 -10.97 -7.20
CA ILE A 4 6.84 -9.63 -7.67
C ILE A 4 6.33 -9.73 -9.10
N GLU A 5 5.24 -9.03 -9.38
CA GLU A 5 4.74 -8.92 -10.73
C GLU A 5 5.35 -7.69 -11.39
N ASP A 6 5.92 -7.88 -12.56
CA ASP A 6 6.52 -6.78 -13.30
C ASP A 6 5.47 -6.17 -14.23
N ALA A 7 5.16 -4.92 -14.01
CA ALA A 7 4.17 -4.22 -14.81
C ALA A 7 4.79 -2.92 -15.33
N GLY A 8 5.55 -3.01 -16.43
CA GLY A 8 6.15 -1.85 -17.08
C GLY A 8 7.06 -1.05 -16.17
N TYR A 9 8.07 -1.67 -15.61
CA TYR A 9 9.01 -1.08 -14.65
C TYR A 9 8.42 -0.80 -13.25
N HIS A 10 7.14 -1.07 -13.06
CA HIS A 10 6.52 -0.99 -11.74
C HIS A 10 6.51 -2.37 -11.11
N LEU A 11 6.80 -2.45 -9.84
CA LEU A 11 6.82 -3.72 -9.13
C LEU A 11 5.57 -3.83 -8.27
N LEU A 12 4.80 -4.87 -8.50
CA LEU A 12 3.56 -5.11 -7.79
C LEU A 12 3.66 -6.40 -6.99
N ILE A 13 3.02 -6.43 -5.84
CA ILE A 13 2.88 -7.67 -5.07
C ILE A 13 1.43 -7.87 -4.71
N LYS A 14 1.09 -9.11 -4.42
CA LYS A 14 -0.21 -9.45 -3.86
C LYS A 14 -0.07 -9.61 -2.36
N ALA A 15 -1.02 -9.06 -1.65
CA ALA A 15 -1.12 -9.19 -0.20
C ALA A 15 -2.56 -9.54 0.14
N LYS A 16 -2.87 -9.66 1.42
CA LYS A 16 -4.25 -9.91 1.86
C LYS A 16 -4.62 -8.98 3.00
N VAL A 17 -5.85 -8.50 2.95
CA VAL A 17 -6.44 -7.71 4.03
C VAL A 17 -7.73 -8.41 4.42
N ASN A 18 -7.81 -8.87 5.65
CA ASN A 18 -8.97 -9.63 6.14
C ASN A 18 -9.30 -10.81 5.22
N GLY A 19 -8.26 -11.48 4.71
CA GLY A 19 -8.41 -12.64 3.84
C GLY A 19 -8.68 -12.33 2.38
N LYS A 20 -8.82 -11.07 2.01
CA LYS A 20 -9.10 -10.66 0.63
C LYS A 20 -7.84 -10.18 -0.06
N ALA A 21 -7.65 -10.60 -1.30
CA ALA A 21 -6.45 -10.26 -2.05
C ALA A 21 -6.42 -8.78 -2.42
N VAL A 22 -5.28 -8.16 -2.26
CA VAL A 22 -5.05 -6.78 -2.67
C VAL A 22 -3.78 -6.70 -3.50
N THR A 23 -3.73 -5.74 -4.40
CA THR A 23 -2.57 -5.47 -5.24
C THR A 23 -1.89 -4.21 -4.76
N LEU A 24 -0.62 -4.29 -4.43
CA LEU A 24 0.13 -3.16 -3.91
C LEU A 24 1.33 -2.85 -4.80
N LEU A 25 1.56 -1.57 -5.03
CA LEU A 25 2.76 -1.09 -5.69
C LEU A 25 3.87 -0.99 -4.66
N ILE A 26 5.03 -1.55 -4.95
CA ILE A 26 6.20 -1.40 -4.08
C ILE A 26 6.83 -0.05 -4.37
N ASP A 27 6.90 0.81 -3.37
CA ASP A 27 7.46 2.15 -3.53
C ASP A 27 8.39 2.48 -2.37
N THR A 28 9.69 2.30 -2.60
CA THR A 28 10.70 2.56 -1.58
C THR A 28 10.81 4.04 -1.23
N GLY A 29 10.29 4.91 -2.07
CA GLY A 29 10.25 6.35 -1.80
C GLY A 29 9.08 6.80 -0.95
N ALA A 30 8.09 5.93 -0.72
CA ALA A 30 6.97 6.27 0.13
C ALA A 30 7.29 5.93 1.59
N SER A 31 7.18 6.88 2.49
CA SER A 31 7.49 6.65 3.90
C SER A 31 6.39 5.88 4.63
N LYS A 32 5.19 5.91 4.11
CA LYS A 32 4.03 5.24 4.72
C LYS A 32 3.31 4.39 3.68
N THR A 33 2.78 3.27 4.13
CA THR A 33 1.88 2.46 3.30
C THR A 33 0.54 3.16 3.17
N VAL A 34 0.04 3.22 1.96
CA VAL A 34 -1.16 3.98 1.61
C VAL A 34 -2.14 3.07 0.90
N PHE A 35 -3.42 3.20 1.21
CA PHE A 35 -4.47 2.51 0.47
C PHE A 35 -5.38 3.51 -0.21
N ASP A 36 -5.93 3.12 -1.35
CA ASP A 36 -6.86 3.95 -2.10
C ASP A 36 -8.19 4.08 -1.37
N LYS A 37 -8.64 5.29 -1.20
CA LYS A 37 -9.87 5.60 -0.49
C LYS A 37 -11.09 4.90 -1.07
N GLY A 38 -11.17 4.85 -2.39
CA GLY A 38 -12.32 4.24 -3.05
C GLY A 38 -12.31 2.71 -3.03
N ARG A 39 -11.14 2.10 -2.86
CA ARG A 39 -11.01 0.64 -2.94
C ARG A 39 -10.90 -0.02 -1.57
N ILE A 40 -10.45 0.72 -0.56
CA ILE A 40 -10.20 0.11 0.76
C ILE A 40 -11.48 -0.41 1.43
N LEU A 41 -12.63 0.16 1.10
CA LEU A 41 -13.89 -0.29 1.66
C LEU A 41 -14.27 -1.72 1.27
N ARG A 42 -13.59 -2.27 0.26
CA ARG A 42 -13.78 -3.67 -0.13
C ARG A 42 -13.14 -4.62 0.87
N PHE A 43 -12.22 -4.12 1.70
CA PHE A 43 -11.39 -4.95 2.57
C PHE A 43 -11.55 -4.60 4.04
N ALA A 44 -11.84 -3.35 4.36
CA ALA A 44 -11.89 -2.85 5.72
C ALA A 44 -13.20 -2.09 5.96
N GLU A 45 -13.62 -2.08 7.21
CA GLU A 45 -14.84 -1.38 7.58
C GLU A 45 -14.58 0.12 7.75
N GLU A 46 -15.48 0.92 7.24
CA GLU A 46 -15.37 2.38 7.30
C GLU A 46 -15.25 2.92 8.72
N LYS A 47 -15.92 2.27 9.67
CA LYS A 47 -15.90 2.71 11.07
C LYS A 47 -14.52 2.66 11.70
N ASN A 48 -13.60 1.96 11.08
CA ASN A 48 -12.22 1.88 11.58
C ASN A 48 -11.34 3.02 11.08
N PHE A 49 -11.88 3.92 10.30
CA PHE A 49 -11.11 5.01 9.71
C PHE A 49 -11.03 6.17 10.68
N LEU A 50 -9.83 6.70 10.85
CA LEU A 50 -9.58 7.88 11.64
C LEU A 50 -9.20 9.01 10.70
N ARG A 51 -9.82 10.16 10.88
CA ARG A 51 -9.48 11.33 10.09
C ARG A 51 -8.25 11.98 10.70
N LEU A 52 -7.21 12.11 9.92
CA LEU A 52 -6.01 12.82 10.32
C LEU A 52 -6.17 14.31 10.03
N GLU A 53 -5.23 15.10 10.52
CA GLU A 53 -5.24 16.51 10.25
C GLU A 53 -5.14 16.80 8.77
N LYS A 54 -5.76 17.88 8.36
CA LYS A 54 -5.64 18.34 6.99
C LYS A 54 -4.23 18.83 6.76
N LEU A 55 -3.63 18.33 5.70
CA LEU A 55 -2.29 18.73 5.34
C LEU A 55 -2.36 19.84 4.30
N SER A 56 -1.73 20.94 4.61
CA SER A 56 -1.58 22.02 3.67
C SER A 56 -0.49 21.65 2.67
N THR A 57 -0.75 21.76 1.40
CA THR A 57 0.32 21.62 0.42
C THR A 57 1.07 22.93 0.39
N GLY A 58 2.33 22.94 0.34
CA GLY A 58 3.21 24.07 0.53
C GLY A 58 2.82 25.43 -0.07
N LEU A 59 1.92 25.47 -1.01
CA LEU A 59 1.47 26.73 -1.60
C LEU A 59 0.17 27.23 -1.01
N GLY A 60 -0.28 26.60 0.04
CA GLY A 60 -1.32 27.17 0.91
C GLY A 60 -2.74 27.21 0.40
N THR A 61 -2.98 26.76 -0.80
CA THR A 61 -4.33 26.84 -1.33
C THR A 61 -5.06 25.50 -1.40
N THR A 62 -4.31 24.40 -1.42
CA THR A 62 -4.89 23.09 -1.49
C THR A 62 -4.74 22.39 -0.16
N VAL A 63 -5.83 21.90 0.37
CA VAL A 63 -5.82 21.16 1.62
C VAL A 63 -6.22 19.72 1.30
N MET A 64 -5.36 18.77 1.67
CA MET A 64 -5.65 17.37 1.51
C MET A 64 -6.18 16.82 2.81
N GLU A 65 -7.35 16.21 2.75
CA GLU A 65 -7.85 15.43 3.87
C GLU A 65 -7.21 14.07 3.83
N THR A 66 -6.56 13.70 4.90
CA THR A 66 -5.92 12.41 5.04
C THR A 66 -6.62 11.64 6.13
N GLN A 67 -6.88 10.38 5.86
CA GLN A 67 -7.46 9.48 6.85
C GLN A 67 -6.45 8.39 7.14
N SER A 68 -6.64 7.71 8.25
CA SER A 68 -5.87 6.49 8.52
C SER A 68 -6.82 5.42 9.01
N THR A 69 -6.39 4.20 8.92
CA THR A 69 -7.11 3.07 9.49
C THR A 69 -6.10 2.04 9.95
N VAL A 70 -6.53 1.15 10.82
CA VAL A 70 -5.71 0.05 11.27
C VAL A 70 -6.20 -1.22 10.62
N LEU A 71 -5.33 -1.90 9.90
CA LEU A 71 -5.65 -3.16 9.28
C LEU A 71 -5.40 -4.26 10.31
N LYS A 72 -6.44 -4.95 10.72
CA LYS A 72 -6.34 -5.97 11.77
C LYS A 72 -5.61 -7.21 11.30
N LYS A 73 -5.86 -7.60 10.05
CA LYS A 73 -5.31 -8.84 9.48
C LYS A 73 -4.65 -8.54 8.15
N PHE A 74 -3.54 -7.86 8.20
CA PHE A 74 -2.75 -7.56 7.01
C PHE A 74 -1.69 -8.64 6.86
N GLN A 75 -1.69 -9.30 5.71
CA GLN A 75 -0.78 -10.40 5.45
C GLN A 75 -0.01 -10.16 4.16
N VAL A 76 1.30 -10.20 4.27
CA VAL A 76 2.19 -10.04 3.12
C VAL A 76 3.02 -11.33 3.02
N GLY A 77 2.73 -12.17 2.03
CA GLY A 77 3.31 -13.50 1.96
C GLY A 77 2.87 -14.34 3.15
N LYS A 78 3.82 -14.86 3.89
CA LYS A 78 3.54 -15.61 5.12
C LYS A 78 3.58 -14.73 6.36
N LEU A 79 3.94 -13.47 6.19
CA LEU A 79 4.07 -12.54 7.30
C LEU A 79 2.71 -11.93 7.64
N MET A 80 2.24 -12.22 8.86
CA MET A 80 1.01 -11.63 9.36
C MET A 80 1.36 -10.43 10.24
N ILE A 81 0.81 -9.28 9.90
CA ILE A 81 1.08 -8.04 10.60
C ILE A 81 -0.22 -7.56 11.25
N PRO A 82 -0.39 -7.79 12.55
CA PRO A 82 -1.61 -7.34 13.22
C PRO A 82 -1.56 -5.85 13.49
N ASP A 83 -2.72 -5.22 13.44
CA ASP A 83 -2.88 -3.81 13.81
C ASP A 83 -1.90 -2.88 13.09
N PHE A 84 -1.83 -3.03 11.77
CA PHE A 84 -0.93 -2.22 10.95
C PHE A 84 -1.65 -0.95 10.48
N GLU A 85 -1.14 0.20 10.90
CA GLU A 85 -1.72 1.48 10.52
C GLU A 85 -1.33 1.86 9.10
N VAL A 86 -2.32 2.23 8.29
CA VAL A 86 -2.10 2.70 6.93
C VAL A 86 -2.77 4.04 6.73
N ILE A 87 -2.27 4.79 5.77
CA ILE A 87 -2.85 6.06 5.36
C ILE A 87 -3.84 5.78 4.23
N VAL A 88 -4.93 6.52 4.20
CA VAL A 88 -5.96 6.37 3.17
C VAL A 88 -6.06 7.67 2.40
N ILE A 89 -5.79 7.62 1.11
CA ILE A 89 -5.91 8.75 0.21
C ILE A 89 -6.52 8.32 -1.10
N ASP A 90 -6.92 9.26 -1.91
CA ASP A 90 -7.49 8.99 -3.23
C ASP A 90 -6.36 8.73 -4.24
N LEU A 91 -6.30 7.50 -4.74
CA LEU A 91 -5.34 7.11 -5.78
C LEU A 91 -6.01 6.97 -7.16
N SER A 92 -7.19 7.50 -7.33
CA SER A 92 -7.95 7.34 -8.58
C SER A 92 -7.18 7.80 -9.80
N HIS A 93 -6.35 8.90 -9.70
CA HIS A 93 -5.55 9.36 -10.77
C HIS A 93 -4.35 8.47 -11.13
N VAL A 94 -3.82 7.77 -10.17
CA VAL A 94 -2.80 6.77 -10.44
C VAL A 94 -3.42 5.63 -11.22
N ASN A 95 -4.59 5.17 -10.80
CA ASN A 95 -5.28 4.06 -11.47
C ASN A 95 -5.78 4.43 -12.86
N LEU A 96 -6.15 5.68 -13.08
CA LEU A 96 -6.50 6.14 -14.43
C LEU A 96 -5.28 6.09 -15.36
N THR A 97 -4.14 6.52 -14.87
CA THR A 97 -2.89 6.46 -15.63
C THR A 97 -2.52 5.02 -15.96
N TYR A 98 -2.65 4.13 -14.96
CA TYR A 98 -2.35 2.72 -15.14
C TYR A 98 -3.28 2.09 -16.18
N ALA A 99 -4.57 2.44 -16.16
CA ALA A 99 -5.52 1.93 -17.14
C ALA A 99 -5.16 2.33 -18.56
N LYS A 100 -4.66 3.54 -18.75
CA LYS A 100 -4.23 4.03 -20.06
C LYS A 100 -3.01 3.26 -20.59
N LEU A 101 -2.24 2.68 -19.69
CA LEU A 101 -1.05 1.91 -20.02
C LEU A 101 -1.31 0.40 -20.02
N ASP A 102 -2.55 0.00 -19.89
CA ASP A 102 -2.98 -1.41 -19.80
C ASP A 102 -2.35 -2.11 -18.59
N LEU A 103 -2.11 -1.38 -17.51
CA LEU A 103 -1.59 -1.93 -16.28
C LEU A 103 -2.73 -2.18 -15.29
N PRO A 104 -2.58 -3.14 -14.39
CA PRO A 104 -3.65 -3.43 -13.42
C PRO A 104 -3.82 -2.29 -12.44
N ALA A 105 -5.03 -2.13 -11.94
CA ALA A 105 -5.31 -1.17 -10.88
C ALA A 105 -4.65 -1.62 -9.58
N ILE A 106 -4.21 -0.65 -8.79
CA ILE A 106 -3.63 -0.94 -7.47
C ILE A 106 -4.61 -0.58 -6.38
N ASP A 107 -4.57 -1.34 -5.30
CA ASP A 107 -5.38 -1.05 -4.12
C ASP A 107 -4.63 -0.15 -3.16
N GLY A 108 -3.32 -0.13 -3.26
CA GLY A 108 -2.50 0.70 -2.40
C GLY A 108 -1.03 0.67 -2.80
N VAL A 109 -0.23 1.32 -1.99
CA VAL A 109 1.22 1.46 -2.19
C VAL A 109 1.91 0.99 -0.92
N LEU A 110 2.80 0.01 -1.05
CA LEU A 110 3.58 -0.51 0.07
C LEU A 110 4.77 0.40 0.30
N GLY A 111 4.87 0.98 1.48
CA GLY A 111 5.89 1.96 1.79
C GLY A 111 7.02 1.42 2.65
N SER A 112 7.95 2.31 2.94
CA SER A 112 9.15 1.97 3.72
C SER A 112 8.86 1.66 5.18
N ASP A 113 7.72 2.11 5.70
CA ASP A 113 7.32 1.80 7.08
C ASP A 113 7.31 0.28 7.33
N LEU A 114 6.79 -0.48 6.37
CA LEU A 114 6.80 -1.93 6.47
C LEU A 114 8.15 -2.51 6.04
N MET A 115 8.69 -1.99 4.95
CA MET A 115 9.91 -2.56 4.38
C MET A 115 11.12 -2.41 5.30
N VAL A 116 11.25 -1.29 5.99
CA VAL A 116 12.34 -1.09 6.95
C VAL A 116 12.16 -2.00 8.15
N LYS A 117 10.96 -2.05 8.68
CA LYS A 117 10.68 -2.84 9.87
C LYS A 117 10.97 -4.33 9.66
N HIS A 118 10.74 -4.83 8.48
CA HIS A 118 10.90 -6.25 8.17
C HIS A 118 12.09 -6.54 7.26
N ASN A 119 13.03 -5.60 7.17
CA ASN A 119 14.28 -5.78 6.44
C ASN A 119 14.10 -6.30 5.03
N ALA A 120 13.26 -5.61 4.26
CA ALA A 120 12.91 -6.02 2.92
C ALA A 120 14.13 -6.06 2.00
N ILE A 121 14.23 -7.11 1.22
CA ILE A 121 15.22 -7.24 0.16
C ILE A 121 14.46 -7.42 -1.14
N ILE A 122 14.68 -6.52 -2.08
CA ILE A 122 14.02 -6.58 -3.39
C ILE A 122 15.05 -7.06 -4.39
N ASP A 123 14.76 -8.19 -5.02
CA ASP A 123 15.63 -8.78 -6.02
C ASP A 123 14.99 -8.64 -7.39
N TYR A 124 15.47 -7.70 -8.17
CA TYR A 124 14.93 -7.44 -9.50
C TYR A 124 15.19 -8.59 -10.48
N LYS A 125 16.31 -9.28 -10.29
CA LYS A 125 16.65 -10.36 -11.19
C LYS A 125 15.71 -11.56 -11.02
N LYS A 126 15.46 -11.92 -9.76
CA LYS A 126 14.58 -13.06 -9.46
C LYS A 126 13.11 -12.64 -9.35
N LYS A 127 12.84 -11.36 -9.37
CA LYS A 127 11.49 -10.80 -9.17
C LYS A 127 10.87 -11.31 -7.87
N GLU A 128 11.59 -11.07 -6.79
CA GLU A 128 11.17 -11.50 -5.45
C GLU A 128 11.41 -10.42 -4.43
N MET A 129 10.63 -10.45 -3.38
CA MET A 129 10.90 -9.64 -2.20
C MET A 129 10.96 -10.57 -1.00
N LYS A 130 11.97 -10.40 -0.17
CA LYS A 130 12.11 -11.14 1.07
C LYS A 130 11.83 -10.21 2.23
N LEU A 131 11.07 -10.68 3.17
CA LEU A 131 10.79 -9.98 4.42
C LEU A 131 11.21 -10.88 5.57
N SER A 132 11.69 -10.28 6.64
CA SER A 132 12.05 -11.06 7.82
C SER A 132 11.12 -10.76 8.98
N TRP A 133 10.95 -11.74 9.84
CA TRP A 133 10.06 -11.68 10.99
C TRP A 133 10.81 -11.22 12.24
N LYS A 134 11.83 -10.50 12.05
CA LYS A 134 12.66 -10.14 13.17
C LYS A 134 11.88 -9.36 14.20
N LYS A 135 12.05 -9.74 15.42
CA LYS A 135 11.40 -9.10 16.54
C LYS A 135 12.09 -7.80 16.94
#